data_d067bf85d0f06a0cfa216f308b03bfff
#
_entry.id   d067bf85d0f06a0cfa216f308b03bfff
#
_cell.length_a   1.000
_cell.length_b   1.000
_cell.length_c   1.000
_cell.angle_alpha   90.00
_cell.angle_beta   90.00
_cell.angle_gamma   90.00
#
_symmetry.space_group_name_H-M   'P 1'
#
loop_
_entity.id
_entity.type
_entity.pdbx_description
1 polymer ?
#
loop_
_entity_poly.entity_id
_entity_poly.type
_entity_poly.pdbx_seq_one_letter_code
_entity_poly.pdbx_strand_id
1 'polypeptide(L)'
;MHQRTIPPTAYAPLLNVIAEAESKGNYNAYFGNAVNKDIQFTKMTVAEVLDWQKRFVEEGNPSSAVGRYQIIRPTLVGLIKQLELKPDARFDETLQDRLAIALMERRGSIDFISEELSAENFAHELSKEWAALPKVIGSAPESSYYAGDGLNRSLIDSKTSLMAVERFKDLAKNRH
;
A
#
# COMPACT_ATOMS: atom_id res chain seq x y z
N MET A 1 -4.40 -27.96 -10.06
CA MET A 1 -3.44 -26.86 -10.38
C MET A 1 -2.94 -26.27 -9.07
N HIS A 2 -1.65 -26.41 -8.78
CA HIS A 2 -1.06 -25.72 -7.62
C HIS A 2 -0.97 -24.24 -7.95
N GLN A 3 -1.83 -23.44 -7.35
CA GLN A 3 -1.70 -21.99 -7.38
C GLN A 3 -0.35 -21.65 -6.75
N ARG A 4 0.57 -21.09 -7.55
CA ARG A 4 1.87 -20.63 -7.03
C ARG A 4 1.61 -19.54 -6.01
N THR A 5 1.82 -19.85 -4.74
CA THR A 5 1.71 -18.87 -3.66
C THR A 5 3.01 -18.06 -3.64
N ILE A 6 2.91 -16.73 -3.79
CA ILE A 6 4.06 -15.83 -3.68
C ILE A 6 4.35 -15.67 -2.17
N PRO A 7 5.59 -15.92 -1.72
CA PRO A 7 5.90 -15.74 -0.30
C PRO A 7 5.81 -14.25 0.08
N PRO A 8 5.31 -13.93 1.29
CA PRO A 8 5.25 -12.54 1.74
C PRO A 8 6.59 -11.81 1.67
N THR A 9 7.70 -12.50 1.93
CA THR A 9 9.05 -11.92 1.87
C THR A 9 9.44 -11.41 0.48
N ALA A 10 8.87 -11.98 -0.60
CA ALA A 10 9.11 -11.49 -1.95
C ALA A 10 8.60 -10.08 -2.18
N TYR A 11 7.57 -9.66 -1.45
CA TYR A 11 6.98 -8.33 -1.55
C TYR A 11 7.84 -7.22 -0.90
N ALA A 12 8.88 -7.55 -0.16
CA ALA A 12 9.67 -6.58 0.59
C ALA A 12 10.15 -5.37 -0.24
N PRO A 13 10.67 -5.52 -1.48
CA PRO A 13 11.06 -4.36 -2.28
C PRO A 13 9.92 -3.37 -2.55
N LEU A 14 8.72 -3.90 -2.82
CA LEU A 14 7.51 -3.08 -3.04
C LEU A 14 7.03 -2.44 -1.75
N LEU A 15 6.94 -3.20 -0.67
CA LEU A 15 6.53 -2.69 0.64
C LEU A 15 7.45 -1.56 1.11
N ASN A 16 8.75 -1.73 0.93
CA ASN A 16 9.73 -0.73 1.38
C ASN A 16 9.67 0.56 0.56
N VAL A 17 9.53 0.49 -0.76
CA VAL A 17 9.46 1.69 -1.61
C VAL A 17 8.17 2.48 -1.36
N ILE A 18 7.06 1.78 -1.16
CA ILE A 18 5.77 2.41 -0.83
C ILE A 18 5.85 3.05 0.56
N ALA A 19 6.35 2.33 1.55
CA ALA A 19 6.47 2.82 2.91
C ALA A 19 7.36 4.07 3.00
N GLU A 20 8.50 4.07 2.33
CA GLU A 20 9.39 5.24 2.31
C GLU A 20 8.67 6.47 1.76
N ALA A 21 7.93 6.31 0.67
CA ALA A 21 7.18 7.40 0.06
C ALA A 21 5.98 7.85 0.89
N GLU A 22 5.24 6.93 1.50
CA GLU A 22 3.96 7.23 2.17
C GLU A 22 4.12 7.64 3.64
N SER A 23 5.06 7.03 4.36
CA SER A 23 5.14 7.16 5.83
C SER A 23 6.55 7.23 6.40
N LYS A 24 7.56 7.28 5.55
CA LYS A 24 8.97 7.13 5.95
C LYS A 24 9.20 5.82 6.74
N GLY A 25 8.41 4.80 6.45
CA GLY A 25 8.49 3.49 7.08
C GLY A 25 7.79 3.36 8.43
N ASN A 26 7.09 4.37 8.90
CA ASN A 26 6.46 4.39 10.22
C ASN A 26 5.10 3.69 10.22
N TYR A 27 4.99 2.56 10.94
CA TYR A 27 3.73 1.83 11.10
C TYR A 27 2.66 2.61 11.88
N ASN A 28 3.03 3.67 12.58
CA ASN A 28 2.12 4.54 13.34
C ASN A 28 1.89 5.90 12.69
N ALA A 29 2.29 6.08 11.44
CA ALA A 29 2.02 7.31 10.70
C ALA A 29 0.51 7.54 10.52
N TYR A 30 0.09 8.79 10.44
CA TYR A 30 -1.23 9.15 9.96
C TYR A 30 -1.12 10.35 9.02
N PHE A 31 -2.18 10.65 8.31
CA PHE A 31 -2.18 11.75 7.33
C PHE A 31 -1.67 13.06 7.96
N GLY A 32 -0.62 13.60 7.36
CA GLY A 32 0.02 14.83 7.83
C GLY A 32 1.04 14.64 8.95
N ASN A 33 1.24 13.41 9.45
CA ASN A 33 2.22 13.15 10.52
C ASN A 33 2.92 11.81 10.35
N ALA A 34 3.92 11.78 9.48
CA ALA A 34 4.74 10.60 9.24
C ALA A 34 5.68 10.25 10.41
N VAL A 35 5.90 11.18 11.32
CA VAL A 35 6.80 11.00 12.48
C VAL A 35 6.06 10.73 13.78
N ASN A 36 4.75 10.45 13.70
CA ASN A 36 3.93 10.19 14.88
C ASN A 36 4.51 9.07 15.77
N LYS A 37 4.57 9.34 17.06
CA LYS A 37 4.98 8.39 18.11
C LYS A 37 3.95 8.28 19.23
N ASP A 38 3.03 9.23 19.33
CA ASP A 38 2.10 9.36 20.44
C ASP A 38 0.90 8.43 20.30
N ILE A 39 0.33 8.35 19.09
CA ILE A 39 -0.78 7.46 18.79
C ILE A 39 -0.22 6.15 18.27
N GLN A 40 -0.45 5.07 18.98
CA GLN A 40 0.11 3.76 18.64
C GLN A 40 -0.95 2.88 17.95
N PHE A 41 -1.15 3.10 16.65
CA PHE A 41 -2.09 2.32 15.84
C PHE A 41 -1.76 0.83 15.86
N THR A 42 -0.48 0.48 15.96
CA THR A 42 -0.03 -0.92 16.04
C THR A 42 -0.53 -1.68 17.27
N LYS A 43 -0.99 -0.97 18.29
CA LYS A 43 -1.58 -1.54 19.51
C LYS A 43 -3.11 -1.53 19.52
N MET A 44 -3.71 -0.92 18.49
CA MET A 44 -5.17 -0.85 18.36
C MET A 44 -5.72 -2.07 17.63
N THR A 45 -6.99 -2.40 17.91
CA THR A 45 -7.76 -3.31 17.07
C THR A 45 -8.18 -2.61 15.78
N VAL A 46 -8.54 -3.37 14.75
CA VAL A 46 -9.05 -2.77 13.51
C VAL A 46 -10.33 -1.96 13.76
N ALA A 47 -11.17 -2.37 14.71
CA ALA A 47 -12.36 -1.60 15.10
C ALA A 47 -11.97 -0.24 15.69
N GLU A 48 -10.98 -0.20 16.57
CA GLU A 48 -10.47 1.04 17.15
C GLU A 48 -9.83 1.96 16.11
N VAL A 49 -9.11 1.40 15.15
CA VAL A 49 -8.53 2.17 14.03
C VAL A 49 -9.64 2.80 13.18
N LEU A 50 -10.67 2.04 12.85
CA LEU A 50 -11.83 2.56 12.08
C LEU A 50 -12.52 3.72 12.80
N ASP A 51 -12.70 3.61 14.11
CA ASP A 51 -13.29 4.68 14.92
C ASP A 51 -12.41 5.92 14.95
N TRP A 52 -11.11 5.74 15.10
CA TRP A 52 -10.15 6.85 15.06
C TRP A 52 -10.19 7.56 13.70
N GLN A 53 -10.17 6.80 12.61
CA GLN A 53 -10.21 7.34 11.24
C GLN A 53 -11.48 8.17 11.00
N LYS A 54 -12.61 7.68 11.47
CA LYS A 54 -13.89 8.38 11.35
C LYS A 54 -13.85 9.74 12.07
N ARG A 55 -13.43 9.73 13.34
CA ARG A 55 -13.33 10.97 14.15
C ARG A 55 -12.34 11.95 13.53
N PHE A 56 -11.19 11.48 13.06
CA PHE A 56 -10.16 12.32 12.46
C PHE A 56 -10.68 13.10 11.25
N VAL A 57 -11.46 12.47 10.38
CA VAL A 57 -12.10 13.13 9.23
C VAL A 57 -13.22 14.07 9.69
N GLU A 58 -14.03 13.68 10.66
CA GLU A 58 -15.09 14.53 11.24
C GLU A 58 -14.53 15.80 11.88
N GLU A 59 -13.31 15.78 12.36
CA GLU A 59 -12.58 16.94 12.89
C GLU A 59 -12.10 17.91 11.79
N GLY A 60 -12.32 17.60 10.51
CA GLY A 60 -11.98 18.45 9.37
C GLY A 60 -10.72 18.06 8.63
N ASN A 61 -10.09 16.93 8.95
CA ASN A 61 -8.92 16.46 8.23
C ASN A 61 -9.30 15.87 6.86
N PRO A 62 -8.52 16.14 5.79
CA PRO A 62 -8.91 15.76 4.43
C PRO A 62 -8.74 14.28 4.10
N SER A 63 -8.05 13.51 4.93
CA SER A 63 -7.80 12.09 4.70
C SER A 63 -7.76 11.29 5.99
N SER A 64 -8.21 10.05 5.93
CA SER A 64 -8.19 9.09 7.03
C SER A 64 -6.98 8.14 6.99
N ALA A 65 -5.98 8.41 6.16
CA ALA A 65 -4.84 7.52 5.93
C ALA A 65 -4.05 7.25 7.21
N VAL A 66 -3.81 5.97 7.51
CA VAL A 66 -3.06 5.51 8.68
C VAL A 66 -2.09 4.39 8.35
N GLY A 67 -1.07 4.26 9.18
CA GLY A 67 -0.10 3.18 9.14
C GLY A 67 1.01 3.36 8.12
N ARG A 68 1.81 2.32 8.03
CA ARG A 68 3.00 2.30 7.16
C ARG A 68 2.65 2.52 5.68
N TYR A 69 1.47 2.06 5.26
CA TYR A 69 1.03 2.09 3.86
C TYR A 69 -0.09 3.10 3.62
N GLN A 70 -0.39 3.94 4.60
CA GLN A 70 -1.39 5.02 4.53
C GLN A 70 -2.74 4.54 3.98
N ILE A 71 -3.31 3.52 4.63
CA ILE A 71 -4.59 2.94 4.26
C ILE A 71 -5.73 3.84 4.75
N ILE A 72 -6.59 4.29 3.84
CA ILE A 72 -7.77 5.09 4.18
C ILE A 72 -8.92 4.20 4.69
N ARG A 73 -9.86 4.80 5.42
CA ARG A 73 -10.96 4.08 6.06
C ARG A 73 -11.79 3.22 5.11
N PRO A 74 -12.25 3.71 3.94
CA PRO A 74 -13.03 2.87 3.02
C PRO A 74 -12.26 1.64 2.54
N THR A 75 -10.96 1.78 2.30
CA THR A 75 -10.08 0.68 1.89
C THR A 75 -9.94 -0.34 3.02
N LEU A 76 -9.74 0.13 4.26
CA LEU A 76 -9.64 -0.76 5.42
C LEU A 76 -10.94 -1.53 5.65
N VAL A 77 -12.10 -0.88 5.55
CA VAL A 77 -13.41 -1.55 5.64
C VAL A 77 -13.52 -2.68 4.61
N GLY A 78 -13.14 -2.40 3.36
CA GLY A 78 -13.17 -3.40 2.29
C GLY A 78 -12.23 -4.58 2.54
N LEU A 79 -11.03 -4.31 3.04
CA LEU A 79 -10.03 -5.34 3.36
C LEU A 79 -10.46 -6.22 4.55
N ILE A 80 -11.05 -5.63 5.58
CA ILE A 80 -11.60 -6.37 6.72
C ILE A 80 -12.64 -7.39 6.23
N LYS A 81 -13.52 -6.97 5.35
CA LYS A 81 -14.52 -7.84 4.74
C LYS A 81 -13.89 -8.93 3.87
N GLN A 82 -12.99 -8.52 2.98
CA GLN A 82 -12.32 -9.43 2.03
C GLN A 82 -11.52 -10.52 2.75
N LEU A 83 -10.80 -10.16 3.81
CA LEU A 83 -9.94 -11.07 4.57
C LEU A 83 -10.64 -11.69 5.77
N GLU A 84 -11.94 -11.41 5.94
CA GLU A 84 -12.76 -11.94 7.05
C GLU A 84 -12.11 -11.68 8.42
N LEU A 85 -11.57 -10.47 8.61
CA LEU A 85 -10.94 -10.08 9.87
C LEU A 85 -11.99 -9.84 10.95
N LYS A 86 -11.68 -10.33 12.15
CA LYS A 86 -12.51 -10.04 13.34
C LYS A 86 -12.28 -8.61 13.81
N PRO A 87 -13.28 -7.94 14.44
CA PRO A 87 -13.13 -6.57 14.93
C PRO A 87 -11.96 -6.37 15.92
N ASP A 88 -11.63 -7.41 16.68
CA ASP A 88 -10.54 -7.40 17.66
C ASP A 88 -9.16 -7.79 17.07
N ALA A 89 -9.07 -8.02 15.75
CA ALA A 89 -7.78 -8.23 15.09
C ALA A 89 -6.89 -7.01 15.32
N ARG A 90 -5.64 -7.25 15.69
CA ARG A 90 -4.68 -6.19 16.00
C ARG A 90 -4.12 -5.58 14.72
N PHE A 91 -4.14 -4.25 14.61
CA PHE A 91 -3.56 -3.50 13.49
C PHE A 91 -2.04 -3.36 13.66
N ASP A 92 -1.37 -4.48 13.88
CA ASP A 92 0.07 -4.56 14.10
C ASP A 92 0.85 -4.56 12.77
N GLU A 93 2.16 -4.62 12.87
CA GLU A 93 3.05 -4.60 11.70
C GLU A 93 2.74 -5.74 10.74
N THR A 94 2.56 -6.94 11.25
CA THR A 94 2.26 -8.14 10.44
C THR A 94 0.94 -7.98 9.70
N LEU A 95 -0.11 -7.49 10.35
CA LEU A 95 -1.39 -7.26 9.69
C LEU A 95 -1.30 -6.14 8.66
N GLN A 96 -0.61 -5.03 8.96
CA GLN A 96 -0.45 -3.95 7.99
C GLN A 96 0.26 -4.42 6.71
N ASP A 97 1.32 -5.22 6.84
CA ASP A 97 2.01 -5.81 5.69
C ASP A 97 1.07 -6.73 4.89
N ARG A 98 0.30 -7.57 5.57
CA ARG A 98 -0.68 -8.45 4.94
C ARG A 98 -1.77 -7.67 4.19
N LEU A 99 -2.24 -6.56 4.75
CA LEU A 99 -3.22 -5.69 4.09
C LEU A 99 -2.65 -5.07 2.81
N ALA A 100 -1.41 -4.58 2.86
CA ALA A 100 -0.74 -4.02 1.69
C ALA A 100 -0.54 -5.08 0.59
N ILE A 101 -0.14 -6.29 0.95
CA ILE A 101 0.00 -7.41 0.00
C ILE A 101 -1.34 -7.73 -0.65
N ALA A 102 -2.44 -7.76 0.11
CA ALA A 102 -3.77 -7.98 -0.45
C ALA A 102 -4.16 -6.90 -1.47
N LEU A 103 -3.78 -5.64 -1.23
CA LEU A 103 -3.96 -4.56 -2.20
C LEU A 103 -3.12 -4.77 -3.45
N MET A 104 -1.88 -5.23 -3.33
CA MET A 104 -1.02 -5.53 -4.46
C MET A 104 -1.55 -6.71 -5.29
N GLU A 105 -2.09 -7.73 -4.65
CA GLU A 105 -2.73 -8.86 -5.33
C GLU A 105 -3.94 -8.37 -6.13
N ARG A 106 -4.75 -7.50 -5.56
CA ARG A 106 -5.89 -6.88 -6.26
C ARG A 106 -5.45 -6.06 -7.47
N ARG A 107 -4.25 -5.48 -7.42
CA ARG A 107 -3.65 -4.70 -8.52
C ARG A 107 -2.86 -5.54 -9.52
N GLY A 108 -2.84 -6.85 -9.38
CA GLY A 108 -2.30 -7.75 -10.40
C GLY A 108 -0.92 -8.33 -10.11
N SER A 109 -0.47 -8.39 -8.85
CA SER A 109 0.85 -8.95 -8.54
C SER A 109 1.00 -10.41 -9.00
N ILE A 110 -0.05 -11.21 -8.89
CA ILE A 110 -0.04 -12.61 -9.33
C ILE A 110 0.04 -12.69 -10.85
N ASP A 111 -0.76 -11.90 -11.57
CA ASP A 111 -0.74 -11.85 -13.04
C ASP A 111 0.62 -11.38 -13.56
N PHE A 112 1.25 -10.44 -12.85
CA PHE A 112 2.60 -9.99 -13.19
C PHE A 112 3.63 -11.13 -13.06
N ILE A 113 3.58 -11.90 -11.98
CA ILE A 113 4.49 -13.04 -11.79
C ILE A 113 4.21 -14.16 -12.80
N SER A 114 2.97 -14.33 -13.22
CA SER A 114 2.56 -15.28 -14.27
C SER A 114 2.83 -14.77 -15.69
N GLU A 115 3.41 -13.56 -15.81
CA GLU A 115 3.73 -12.90 -17.10
C GLU A 115 2.49 -12.55 -17.96
N GLU A 116 1.32 -12.49 -17.33
CA GLU A 116 0.07 -12.03 -17.96
C GLU A 116 -0.05 -10.50 -17.91
N LEU A 117 0.71 -9.84 -17.06
CA LEU A 117 0.76 -8.39 -16.90
C LEU A 117 2.20 -7.92 -16.99
N SER A 118 2.48 -6.87 -17.78
CA SER A 118 3.83 -6.30 -17.89
C SER A 118 4.25 -5.56 -16.62
N ALA A 119 5.57 -5.35 -16.46
CA ALA A 119 6.11 -4.58 -15.35
C ALA A 119 5.57 -3.15 -15.31
N GLU A 120 5.50 -2.50 -16.47
CA GLU A 120 4.99 -1.13 -16.60
C GLU A 120 3.50 -1.05 -16.24
N ASN A 121 2.71 -2.00 -16.72
CA ASN A 121 1.28 -2.04 -16.41
C ASN A 121 1.03 -2.38 -14.95
N PHE A 122 1.79 -3.27 -14.34
CA PHE A 122 1.68 -3.55 -12.91
C PHE A 122 2.06 -2.31 -12.07
N ALA A 123 3.18 -1.64 -12.41
CA ALA A 123 3.57 -0.40 -11.74
C ALA A 123 2.48 0.67 -11.86
N HIS A 124 1.85 0.78 -13.04
CA HIS A 124 0.72 1.69 -13.25
C HIS A 124 -0.47 1.33 -12.35
N GLU A 125 -0.83 0.05 -12.26
CA GLU A 125 -1.90 -0.41 -11.36
C GLU A 125 -1.60 -0.08 -9.89
N LEU A 126 -0.35 -0.25 -9.45
CA LEU A 126 0.06 0.15 -8.09
C LEU A 126 -0.12 1.65 -7.85
N SER A 127 0.09 2.49 -8.87
CA SER A 127 -0.11 3.95 -8.75
C SER A 127 -1.56 4.35 -8.49
N LYS A 128 -2.51 3.49 -8.82
CA LYS A 128 -3.93 3.70 -8.49
C LYS A 128 -4.25 3.43 -7.02
N GLU A 129 -3.42 2.63 -6.36
CA GLU A 129 -3.57 2.32 -4.93
C GLU A 129 -2.81 3.31 -4.06
N TRP A 130 -1.61 3.71 -4.48
CA TRP A 130 -0.71 4.60 -3.73
C TRP A 130 -0.35 5.83 -4.54
N ALA A 131 -0.93 6.97 -4.17
CA ALA A 131 -0.79 8.25 -4.89
C ALA A 131 0.66 8.74 -4.99
N ALA A 132 1.53 8.33 -4.06
CA ALA A 132 2.95 8.67 -4.08
C ALA A 132 3.74 7.95 -5.18
N LEU A 133 3.18 6.91 -5.80
CA LEU A 133 3.80 6.19 -6.91
C LEU A 133 3.46 6.87 -8.25
N PRO A 134 4.43 6.97 -9.19
CA PRO A 134 4.19 7.55 -10.50
C PRO A 134 3.38 6.61 -11.39
N LYS A 135 2.69 7.17 -12.38
CA LYS A 135 1.89 6.39 -13.35
C LYS A 135 2.73 5.44 -14.21
N VAL A 136 3.99 5.79 -14.46
CA VAL A 136 4.95 5.03 -15.29
C VAL A 136 4.60 5.02 -16.78
N ILE A 137 3.33 4.91 -17.13
CA ILE A 137 2.86 4.89 -18.53
C ILE A 137 2.09 6.16 -18.89
N GLY A 138 1.89 6.40 -20.19
CA GLY A 138 1.13 7.53 -20.71
C GLY A 138 1.99 8.77 -20.97
N SER A 139 1.36 9.91 -21.17
CA SER A 139 1.98 11.18 -21.54
C SER A 139 2.70 11.88 -20.38
N ALA A 140 2.38 11.53 -19.14
CA ALA A 140 3.00 12.10 -17.93
C ALA A 140 3.41 10.97 -16.96
N PRO A 141 4.42 10.14 -17.33
CA PRO A 141 4.75 8.93 -16.58
C PRO A 141 5.28 9.18 -15.16
N GLU A 142 5.83 10.36 -14.90
CA GLU A 142 6.35 10.75 -13.58
C GLU A 142 5.26 11.35 -12.67
N SER A 143 4.06 11.56 -13.18
CA SER A 143 2.95 12.14 -12.40
C SER A 143 2.23 11.08 -11.56
N SER A 144 1.64 11.51 -10.44
CA SER A 144 0.68 10.70 -9.70
C SER A 144 -0.56 10.42 -10.57
N TYR A 145 -1.19 9.27 -10.38
CA TYR A 145 -2.49 8.96 -10.99
C TYR A 145 -3.56 10.01 -10.59
N TYR A 146 -3.42 10.57 -9.38
CA TYR A 146 -4.31 11.56 -8.80
C TYR A 146 -3.81 13.00 -8.94
N ALA A 147 -2.83 13.26 -9.83
CA ALA A 147 -2.34 14.61 -10.08
C ALA A 147 -3.48 15.53 -10.49
N GLY A 148 -3.53 16.73 -9.89
CA GLY A 148 -4.58 17.71 -10.17
C GLY A 148 -5.72 17.76 -9.13
N ASP A 149 -5.76 16.84 -8.18
CA ASP A 149 -6.72 16.87 -7.07
C ASP A 149 -6.37 17.89 -5.96
N GLY A 150 -5.20 18.57 -6.08
CA GLY A 150 -4.71 19.54 -5.10
C GLY A 150 -4.10 18.93 -3.84
N LEU A 151 -4.11 17.59 -3.71
CA LEU A 151 -3.66 16.90 -2.52
C LEU A 151 -2.51 15.91 -2.80
N ASN A 152 -2.57 15.18 -3.91
CA ASN A 152 -1.67 14.08 -4.20
C ASN A 152 -0.65 14.41 -5.29
N ARG A 153 0.59 13.95 -5.07
CA ARG A 153 1.67 14.04 -6.05
C ARG A 153 2.56 12.80 -5.94
N SER A 154 3.24 12.48 -7.04
CA SER A 154 4.25 11.43 -7.04
C SER A 154 5.46 11.87 -6.20
N LEU A 155 5.97 10.98 -5.36
CA LEU A 155 7.13 11.20 -4.49
C LEU A 155 8.35 10.37 -4.88
N ILE A 156 8.19 9.45 -5.83
CA ILE A 156 9.29 8.67 -6.40
C ILE A 156 9.22 8.70 -7.92
N ASP A 157 10.33 8.42 -8.60
CA ASP A 157 10.36 8.37 -10.06
C ASP A 157 9.99 7.00 -10.63
N SER A 158 9.70 6.95 -11.93
CA SER A 158 9.34 5.72 -12.64
C SER A 158 10.42 4.65 -12.55
N LYS A 159 11.68 5.06 -12.63
CA LYS A 159 12.82 4.13 -12.54
C LYS A 159 12.85 3.41 -11.20
N THR A 160 12.67 4.13 -10.10
CA THR A 160 12.63 3.56 -8.75
C THR A 160 11.46 2.59 -8.61
N SER A 161 10.28 2.95 -9.11
CA SER A 161 9.09 2.10 -9.10
C SER A 161 9.31 0.80 -9.88
N LEU A 162 9.85 0.91 -11.10
CA LEU A 162 10.13 -0.25 -11.95
C LEU A 162 11.22 -1.16 -11.37
N MET A 163 12.25 -0.58 -10.75
CA MET A 163 13.28 -1.38 -10.09
C MET A 163 12.71 -2.22 -8.94
N ALA A 164 11.81 -1.66 -8.15
CA ALA A 164 11.14 -2.39 -7.07
C ALA A 164 10.26 -3.52 -7.62
N VAL A 165 9.54 -3.27 -8.71
CA VAL A 165 8.73 -4.28 -9.41
C VAL A 165 9.61 -5.45 -9.91
N GLU A 166 10.75 -5.15 -10.55
CA GLU A 166 11.66 -6.19 -11.04
C GLU A 166 12.31 -6.99 -9.90
N ARG A 167 12.69 -6.35 -8.81
CA ARG A 167 13.23 -7.05 -7.63
C ARG A 167 12.18 -7.96 -6.99
N PHE A 168 10.94 -7.51 -6.93
CA PHE A 168 9.82 -8.35 -6.49
C PHE A 168 9.71 -9.62 -7.35
N LYS A 169 9.76 -9.46 -8.67
CA LYS A 169 9.72 -10.60 -9.62
C LYS A 169 10.87 -11.57 -9.37
N ASP A 170 12.09 -11.07 -9.21
CA ASP A 170 13.26 -11.90 -8.94
C ASP A 170 13.10 -12.73 -7.67
N LEU A 171 12.65 -12.11 -6.58
CA LEU A 171 12.42 -12.80 -5.31
C LEU A 171 11.26 -13.80 -5.38
N ALA A 172 10.22 -13.48 -6.13
CA ALA A 172 9.07 -14.37 -6.30
C ALA A 172 9.39 -15.61 -7.14
N LYS A 173 10.31 -15.49 -8.10
CA LYS A 173 10.71 -16.58 -9.02
C LYS A 173 11.89 -17.41 -8.52
N ASN A 174 12.81 -16.82 -7.75
CA ASN A 174 14.02 -17.50 -7.26
C ASN A 174 13.70 -18.35 -6.01
N ARG A 175 12.83 -19.32 -6.17
CA ARG A 175 12.61 -20.36 -5.15
C ARG A 175 13.50 -21.54 -5.48
N HIS A 176 14.47 -21.75 -4.64
CA HIS A 176 15.17 -23.03 -4.55
C HIS A 176 14.64 -23.79 -3.33
#